data_ce856562b7efdd2c042fbc7364725ff8
#
_entry.id   ce856562b7efdd2c042fbc7364725ff8
#
_cell.length_a   1.000
_cell.length_b   1.000
_cell.length_c   1.000
_cell.angle_alpha   90.00
_cell.angle_beta   90.00
_cell.angle_gamma   90.00
#
_symmetry.space_group_name_H-M   'P 1'
#
loop_
_entity.id
_entity.type
_entity.pdbx_description
1 polymer ?
#
loop_
_entity_poly.entity_id
_entity_poly.type
_entity_poly.pdbx_seq_one_letter_code
_entity_poly.pdbx_strand_id
1 'polypeptide(L)'
;MNYEVTKEILEALKLYIGNIDIKIATDNKDWKNRSYKSDFIEIDKKNNVGFEVLETEIIVYFFTEHQHFEDYTIDLSEGKDNYIVRAKDFLQELFQYKIYNTKYFKGNKLYSERYSIYYGDGRKDKDIGYTINSLMTSMNPFGKKYEKNVVWFFDKVKGCFVTRNDRTYDEEAVEIIEVDDNCYVEIFCKHNSYTYNVMAIEYDDYNCMYYWTPARNEVEPGWYDTKDRAIEEMWENLKYTNKQLEG
;
A
#
# COMPACT_ATOMS: atom_id res chain seq x y z
N MET A 1 2.08 19.27 -24.61
CA MET A 1 1.73 17.83 -24.66
C MET A 1 1.82 17.22 -23.26
N ASN A 2 2.94 17.32 -22.55
CA ASN A 2 3.10 16.72 -21.22
C ASN A 2 2.05 17.18 -20.20
N TYR A 3 1.75 18.48 -20.13
CA TYR A 3 0.77 19.03 -19.20
C TYR A 3 -0.64 18.42 -19.37
N GLU A 4 -1.11 18.22 -20.60
CA GLU A 4 -2.44 17.62 -20.86
C GLU A 4 -2.45 16.14 -20.45
N VAL A 5 -1.37 15.39 -20.72
CA VAL A 5 -1.22 13.99 -20.29
C VAL A 5 -1.18 13.91 -18.76
N THR A 6 -0.39 14.77 -18.13
CA THR A 6 -0.32 14.87 -16.66
C THR A 6 -1.70 15.10 -16.05
N LYS A 7 -2.45 16.06 -16.61
CA LYS A 7 -3.81 16.37 -16.15
C LYS A 7 -4.76 15.19 -16.34
N GLU A 8 -4.69 14.50 -17.49
CA GLU A 8 -5.51 13.31 -17.76
C GLU A 8 -5.26 12.21 -16.74
N ILE A 9 -3.99 11.95 -16.42
CA ILE A 9 -3.62 10.95 -15.41
C ILE A 9 -4.14 11.36 -14.03
N LEU A 10 -3.92 12.61 -13.62
CA LEU A 10 -4.39 13.11 -12.32
C LEU A 10 -5.91 13.05 -12.18
N GLU A 11 -6.66 13.40 -13.23
CA GLU A 11 -8.13 13.26 -13.21
C GLU A 11 -8.55 11.79 -13.04
N ALA A 12 -7.88 10.86 -13.72
CA ALA A 12 -8.16 9.44 -13.58
C ALA A 12 -7.83 8.90 -12.17
N LEU A 13 -6.87 9.51 -11.47
CA LEU A 13 -6.46 9.11 -10.12
C LEU A 13 -7.31 9.73 -9.00
N LYS A 14 -8.09 10.79 -9.26
CA LYS A 14 -8.87 11.50 -8.21
C LYS A 14 -9.69 10.57 -7.33
N LEU A 15 -10.31 9.56 -7.92
CA LEU A 15 -11.13 8.60 -7.19
C LEU A 15 -10.30 7.80 -6.17
N TYR A 16 -9.05 7.53 -6.48
CA TYR A 16 -8.17 6.68 -5.69
C TYR A 16 -7.33 7.44 -4.65
N ILE A 17 -6.86 8.64 -5.00
CA ILE A 17 -5.98 9.44 -4.14
C ILE A 17 -6.70 10.55 -3.36
N GLY A 18 -7.97 10.84 -3.68
CA GLY A 18 -8.74 11.89 -2.99
C GLY A 18 -8.31 13.30 -3.39
N ASN A 19 -8.57 14.26 -2.48
CA ASN A 19 -8.27 15.68 -2.68
C ASN A 19 -6.87 16.04 -2.15
N ILE A 20 -5.84 15.32 -2.58
CA ILE A 20 -4.47 15.66 -2.23
C ILE A 20 -4.05 16.91 -3.01
N ASP A 21 -3.41 17.87 -2.33
CA ASP A 21 -2.80 19.04 -2.98
C ASP A 21 -1.51 18.61 -3.70
N ILE A 22 -1.66 18.20 -4.95
CA ILE A 22 -0.56 17.71 -5.79
C ILE A 22 0.12 18.89 -6.47
N LYS A 23 1.41 19.04 -6.23
CA LYS A 23 2.25 20.02 -6.91
C LYS A 23 2.87 19.41 -8.16
N ILE A 24 2.63 20.05 -9.30
CA ILE A 24 3.31 19.73 -10.55
C ILE A 24 4.60 20.52 -10.59
N ALA A 25 5.73 19.84 -10.56
CA ALA A 25 7.05 20.43 -10.76
C ALA A 25 7.47 20.20 -12.21
N THR A 26 7.53 21.28 -13.00
CA THR A 26 8.08 21.20 -14.35
C THR A 26 9.60 21.41 -14.28
N ASP A 27 10.36 20.44 -14.70
CA ASP A 27 11.81 20.47 -14.72
C ASP A 27 12.37 20.43 -16.14
N ASN A 28 13.49 21.11 -16.35
CA ASN A 28 14.25 21.04 -17.58
C ASN A 28 15.51 20.22 -17.29
N LYS A 29 15.52 18.97 -17.70
CA LYS A 29 16.66 18.07 -17.51
C LYS A 29 17.53 18.06 -18.75
N ASP A 30 18.83 18.31 -18.56
CA ASP A 30 19.83 18.14 -19.61
C ASP A 30 20.51 16.77 -19.47
N TRP A 31 20.32 15.90 -20.46
CA TRP A 31 21.00 14.61 -20.49
C TRP A 31 21.66 14.41 -21.86
N LYS A 32 22.95 14.12 -21.88
CA LYS A 32 23.73 13.91 -23.11
C LYS A 32 23.52 15.00 -24.17
N ASN A 33 23.54 16.27 -23.79
CA ASN A 33 23.32 17.43 -24.66
C ASN A 33 21.91 17.54 -25.27
N ARG A 34 20.93 16.89 -24.69
CA ARG A 34 19.49 17.10 -25.02
C ARG A 34 18.79 17.66 -23.81
N SER A 35 18.07 18.75 -24.02
CA SER A 35 17.19 19.33 -23.01
C SER A 35 15.84 18.61 -23.05
N TYR A 36 15.43 18.03 -21.96
CA TYR A 36 14.11 17.40 -21.81
C TYR A 36 13.27 18.24 -20.88
N LYS A 37 12.01 18.43 -21.27
CA LYS A 37 11.01 19.01 -20.40
C LYS A 37 10.15 17.88 -19.84
N SER A 38 10.14 17.76 -18.52
CA SER A 38 9.31 16.76 -17.84
C SER A 38 8.41 17.41 -16.81
N ASP A 39 7.22 16.86 -16.63
CA ASP A 39 6.35 17.16 -15.50
C ASP A 39 6.50 16.04 -14.47
N PHE A 40 7.03 16.37 -13.30
CA PHE A 40 7.19 15.44 -12.19
C PHE A 40 6.08 15.68 -11.15
N ILE A 41 5.40 14.61 -10.80
CA ILE A 41 4.28 14.59 -9.86
C ILE A 41 4.63 13.68 -8.70
N GLU A 42 4.80 14.27 -7.51
CA GLU A 42 5.02 13.56 -6.27
C GLU A 42 3.68 13.42 -5.54
N ILE A 43 3.18 12.19 -5.37
CA ILE A 43 1.92 11.89 -4.69
C ILE A 43 2.20 11.53 -3.22
N ASP A 44 3.15 10.64 -2.99
CA ASP A 44 3.59 10.24 -1.65
C ASP A 44 5.10 10.38 -1.53
N LYS A 45 5.54 11.50 -1.02
CA LYS A 45 6.96 11.81 -0.82
C LYS A 45 7.65 10.85 0.14
N LYS A 46 6.97 10.44 1.20
CA LYS A 46 7.53 9.56 2.24
C LYS A 46 7.96 8.22 1.65
N ASN A 47 7.17 7.69 0.73
CA ASN A 47 7.37 6.37 0.15
C ASN A 47 7.87 6.41 -1.30
N ASN A 48 8.27 7.60 -1.80
CA ASN A 48 8.77 7.81 -3.16
C ASN A 48 7.77 7.32 -4.22
N VAL A 49 6.47 7.69 -4.07
CA VAL A 49 5.43 7.31 -5.04
C VAL A 49 4.97 8.52 -5.83
N GLY A 50 5.02 8.37 -7.15
CA GLY A 50 4.66 9.42 -8.07
C GLY A 50 4.91 9.02 -9.52
N PHE A 51 4.87 9.99 -10.41
CA PHE A 51 5.18 9.72 -11.82
C PHE A 51 5.81 10.94 -12.50
N GLU A 52 6.52 10.67 -13.58
CA GLU A 52 7.14 11.69 -14.43
C GLU A 52 6.64 11.50 -15.87
N VAL A 53 6.16 12.59 -16.49
CA VAL A 53 5.71 12.59 -17.88
C VAL A 53 6.76 13.25 -18.75
N LEU A 54 7.37 12.47 -19.65
CA LEU A 54 8.30 12.91 -20.68
C LEU A 54 7.56 12.97 -22.03
N GLU A 55 8.28 13.32 -23.09
CA GLU A 55 7.68 13.50 -24.42
C GLU A 55 7.12 12.19 -25.01
N THR A 56 7.79 11.06 -24.79
CA THR A 56 7.45 9.75 -25.36
C THR A 56 7.38 8.64 -24.32
N GLU A 57 7.39 9.01 -23.03
CA GLU A 57 7.50 8.07 -21.95
C GLU A 57 6.82 8.58 -20.68
N ILE A 58 6.27 7.67 -19.88
CA ILE A 58 5.84 7.92 -18.51
C ILE A 58 6.63 6.99 -17.59
N ILE A 59 7.26 7.55 -16.56
CA ILE A 59 7.96 6.77 -15.55
C ILE A 59 7.14 6.83 -14.27
N VAL A 60 6.74 5.67 -13.76
CA VAL A 60 6.03 5.56 -12.48
C VAL A 60 7.02 5.09 -11.42
N TYR A 61 7.19 5.88 -10.37
CA TYR A 61 8.03 5.58 -9.20
C TYR A 61 7.16 5.03 -8.08
N PHE A 62 7.62 3.98 -7.41
CA PHE A 62 6.95 3.42 -6.25
C PHE A 62 7.97 2.71 -5.34
N PHE A 63 8.05 3.16 -4.11
CA PHE A 63 9.00 2.67 -3.10
C PHE A 63 10.45 2.73 -3.59
N THR A 64 11.10 1.60 -3.79
CA THR A 64 12.47 1.49 -4.31
C THR A 64 12.52 1.19 -5.80
N GLU A 65 11.36 1.10 -6.45
CA GLU A 65 11.20 0.68 -7.83
C GLU A 65 10.72 1.81 -8.75
N HIS A 66 10.81 1.57 -10.03
CA HIS A 66 10.16 2.37 -11.06
C HIS A 66 9.81 1.51 -12.26
N GLN A 67 8.80 1.94 -13.01
CA GLN A 67 8.36 1.28 -14.24
C GLN A 67 8.25 2.28 -15.37
N HIS A 68 8.77 1.91 -16.54
CA HIS A 68 8.75 2.69 -17.75
C HIS A 68 7.57 2.27 -18.64
N PHE A 69 6.84 3.25 -19.14
CA PHE A 69 5.77 3.09 -20.14
C PHE A 69 6.15 3.93 -21.35
N GLU A 70 6.57 3.27 -22.42
CA GLU A 70 7.16 3.89 -23.59
C GLU A 70 6.30 3.66 -24.85
N ASP A 71 6.36 4.60 -25.80
CA ASP A 71 5.54 4.56 -27.03
C ASP A 71 6.00 3.48 -28.02
N TYR A 72 7.25 3.00 -27.92
CA TYR A 72 7.83 2.07 -28.88
C TYR A 72 7.71 0.59 -28.49
N THR A 73 7.19 0.25 -27.34
CA THR A 73 6.90 -1.15 -26.95
C THR A 73 5.60 -1.64 -27.60
N ILE A 74 5.50 -1.52 -28.91
CA ILE A 74 4.30 -1.90 -29.65
C ILE A 74 4.40 -3.39 -30.01
N ASP A 75 3.55 -4.20 -29.42
CA ASP A 75 3.13 -5.43 -30.06
C ASP A 75 2.11 -5.05 -31.15
N LEU A 76 2.55 -5.02 -32.39
CA LEU A 76 1.75 -4.64 -33.56
C LEU A 76 0.53 -5.56 -33.78
N SER A 77 0.41 -6.66 -33.04
CA SER A 77 -0.69 -7.61 -33.13
C SER A 77 -1.97 -7.19 -32.41
N GLU A 78 -1.90 -6.27 -31.42
CA GLU A 78 -3.04 -5.88 -30.58
C GLU A 78 -3.58 -4.46 -30.82
N GLY A 79 -3.13 -3.76 -31.85
CA GLY A 79 -3.51 -2.37 -32.10
C GLY A 79 -2.62 -1.37 -31.34
N LYS A 80 -2.81 -0.07 -31.57
CA LYS A 80 -2.02 0.98 -30.93
C LYS A 80 -2.16 0.90 -29.40
N ASP A 81 -1.24 0.21 -28.77
CA ASP A 81 -1.17 0.14 -27.33
C ASP A 81 -0.73 1.51 -26.81
N ASN A 82 -1.66 2.21 -26.18
CA ASN A 82 -1.42 3.55 -25.70
C ASN A 82 -0.68 3.49 -24.38
N TYR A 83 0.62 3.84 -24.37
CA TYR A 83 1.46 3.86 -23.17
C TYR A 83 0.88 4.72 -22.01
N ILE A 84 0.08 5.76 -22.35
CA ILE A 84 -0.63 6.59 -21.38
C ILE A 84 -1.71 5.78 -20.67
N VAL A 85 -2.47 4.95 -21.41
CA VAL A 85 -3.50 4.08 -20.82
C VAL A 85 -2.85 3.06 -19.89
N ARG A 86 -1.76 2.40 -20.34
CA ARG A 86 -1.03 1.44 -19.49
C ARG A 86 -0.49 2.07 -18.20
N ALA A 87 0.06 3.27 -18.28
CA ALA A 87 0.55 3.99 -17.11
C ALA A 87 -0.61 4.37 -16.15
N LYS A 88 -1.75 4.81 -16.69
CA LYS A 88 -2.96 5.09 -15.89
C LYS A 88 -3.46 3.84 -15.19
N ASP A 89 -3.64 2.75 -15.91
CA ASP A 89 -4.14 1.49 -15.36
C ASP A 89 -3.21 0.98 -14.25
N PHE A 90 -1.91 1.03 -14.47
CA PHE A 90 -0.92 0.66 -13.47
C PHE A 90 -1.00 1.54 -12.21
N LEU A 91 -1.10 2.86 -12.37
CA LEU A 91 -1.25 3.78 -11.25
C LEU A 91 -2.56 3.55 -10.50
N GLN A 92 -3.67 3.31 -11.20
CA GLN A 92 -4.94 2.99 -10.55
C GLN A 92 -4.83 1.70 -9.74
N GLU A 93 -4.26 0.64 -10.31
CA GLU A 93 -4.01 -0.61 -9.58
C GLU A 93 -3.14 -0.38 -8.33
N LEU A 94 -2.08 0.44 -8.45
CA LEU A 94 -1.16 0.74 -7.35
C LEU A 94 -1.87 1.40 -6.16
N PHE A 95 -2.83 2.30 -6.42
CA PHE A 95 -3.57 3.02 -5.37
C PHE A 95 -4.84 2.30 -4.90
N GLN A 96 -5.37 1.38 -5.70
CA GLN A 96 -6.60 0.65 -5.40
C GLN A 96 -6.35 -0.59 -4.55
N TYR A 97 -5.25 -1.31 -4.80
CA TYR A 97 -5.01 -2.61 -4.21
C TYR A 97 -3.90 -2.59 -3.17
N LYS A 98 -3.85 -3.64 -2.35
CA LYS A 98 -2.74 -3.84 -1.41
C LYS A 98 -1.46 -4.20 -2.16
N ILE A 99 -0.34 -3.66 -1.69
CA ILE A 99 0.98 -3.98 -2.21
C ILE A 99 1.71 -4.86 -1.19
N TYR A 100 2.02 -6.08 -1.57
CA TYR A 100 2.90 -6.94 -0.79
C TYR A 100 4.36 -6.64 -1.14
N ASN A 101 5.15 -6.32 -0.11
CA ASN A 101 6.60 -6.24 -0.21
C ASN A 101 7.20 -7.42 0.52
N THR A 102 7.73 -8.41 -0.22
CA THR A 102 8.47 -9.52 0.35
C THR A 102 9.94 -9.16 0.42
N LYS A 103 10.45 -9.03 1.63
CA LYS A 103 11.84 -8.70 1.94
C LYS A 103 12.62 -9.97 2.22
N TYR A 104 13.71 -10.18 1.49
CA TYR A 104 14.58 -11.35 1.61
C TYR A 104 15.84 -10.99 2.38
N PHE A 105 16.05 -11.66 3.51
CA PHE A 105 17.18 -11.45 4.39
C PHE A 105 18.13 -12.64 4.40
N LYS A 106 19.42 -12.32 4.67
CA LYS A 106 20.42 -13.32 4.98
C LYS A 106 21.22 -12.88 6.22
N GLY A 107 21.03 -13.58 7.34
CA GLY A 107 21.37 -13.03 8.64
C GLY A 107 20.55 -11.75 8.87
N ASN A 108 21.17 -10.67 9.33
CA ASN A 108 20.50 -9.38 9.56
C ASN A 108 20.54 -8.44 8.33
N LYS A 109 20.98 -8.92 7.16
CA LYS A 109 21.14 -8.08 5.97
C LYS A 109 20.04 -8.34 4.97
N LEU A 110 19.31 -7.28 4.59
CA LEU A 110 18.40 -7.27 3.46
C LEU A 110 19.23 -7.37 2.17
N TYR A 111 18.92 -8.36 1.32
CA TYR A 111 19.61 -8.52 0.05
C TYR A 111 18.73 -8.33 -1.18
N SER A 112 17.42 -8.53 -1.05
CA SER A 112 16.48 -8.23 -2.14
C SER A 112 15.08 -7.96 -1.61
N GLU A 113 14.28 -7.30 -2.42
CA GLU A 113 12.87 -7.03 -2.19
C GLU A 113 12.07 -7.34 -3.45
N ARG A 114 10.83 -7.80 -3.28
CA ARG A 114 9.89 -8.04 -4.37
C ARG A 114 8.58 -7.36 -4.03
N TYR A 115 8.01 -6.67 -5.00
CA TYR A 115 6.71 -6.02 -4.87
C TYR A 115 5.68 -6.70 -5.75
N SER A 116 4.49 -6.93 -5.21
CA SER A 116 3.36 -7.47 -5.97
C SER A 116 2.05 -6.83 -5.55
N ILE A 117 1.15 -6.63 -6.51
CA ILE A 117 -0.22 -6.19 -6.27
C ILE A 117 -1.04 -7.41 -5.88
N TYR A 118 -1.72 -7.33 -4.74
CA TYR A 118 -2.66 -8.33 -4.24
C TYR A 118 -4.09 -7.91 -4.54
N TYR A 119 -4.75 -8.62 -5.42
CA TYR A 119 -6.10 -8.29 -5.85
C TYR A 119 -7.20 -8.73 -4.87
N GLY A 120 -7.01 -9.82 -4.14
CA GLY A 120 -7.96 -10.33 -3.14
C GLY A 120 -9.26 -10.94 -3.71
N ASP A 121 -9.41 -10.98 -5.02
CA ASP A 121 -10.61 -11.43 -5.75
C ASP A 121 -10.44 -12.77 -6.47
N GLY A 122 -9.38 -13.51 -6.16
CA GLY A 122 -9.02 -14.79 -6.79
C GLY A 122 -8.19 -14.66 -8.06
N ARG A 123 -7.93 -13.45 -8.55
CA ARG A 123 -6.92 -13.23 -9.60
C ARG A 123 -5.52 -13.53 -9.06
N LYS A 124 -4.65 -13.94 -9.96
CA LYS A 124 -3.23 -14.11 -9.63
C LYS A 124 -2.60 -12.75 -9.34
N ASP A 125 -1.85 -12.66 -8.24
CA ASP A 125 -1.09 -11.47 -7.89
C ASP A 125 -0.14 -11.07 -9.02
N LYS A 126 0.01 -9.75 -9.21
CA LYS A 126 0.82 -9.16 -10.27
C LYS A 126 2.15 -8.70 -9.70
N ASP A 127 3.24 -9.29 -10.14
CA ASP A 127 4.58 -8.78 -9.83
C ASP A 127 4.80 -7.42 -10.50
N ILE A 128 5.25 -6.44 -9.71
CA ILE A 128 5.44 -5.07 -10.18
C ILE A 128 6.87 -4.55 -10.00
N GLY A 129 7.70 -5.22 -9.20
CA GLY A 129 9.09 -4.82 -9.02
C GLY A 129 9.93 -5.83 -8.25
N TYR A 130 11.23 -5.78 -8.47
CA TYR A 130 12.21 -6.61 -7.78
C TYR A 130 13.55 -5.90 -7.69
N THR A 131 13.96 -5.52 -6.48
CA THR A 131 15.24 -4.88 -6.21
C THR A 131 16.25 -5.85 -5.62
N ILE A 132 17.48 -5.83 -6.12
CA ILE A 132 18.62 -6.52 -5.53
C ILE A 132 19.48 -5.51 -4.79
N ASN A 133 19.39 -5.49 -3.45
CA ASN A 133 20.16 -4.58 -2.60
C ASN A 133 21.62 -5.01 -2.43
N SER A 134 21.90 -6.33 -2.49
CA SER A 134 23.26 -6.85 -2.31
C SER A 134 23.45 -8.24 -2.90
N LEU A 135 24.11 -8.32 -4.05
CA LEU A 135 24.53 -9.59 -4.65
C LEU A 135 25.51 -10.36 -3.75
N MET A 136 26.47 -9.65 -3.12
CA MET A 136 27.46 -10.26 -2.23
C MET A 136 26.80 -10.92 -1.01
N THR A 137 25.77 -10.31 -0.46
CA THR A 137 25.01 -10.89 0.66
C THR A 137 24.22 -12.11 0.21
N SER A 138 23.62 -12.10 -0.97
CA SER A 138 22.89 -13.28 -1.48
C SER A 138 23.80 -14.49 -1.72
N MET A 139 25.04 -14.24 -2.12
CA MET A 139 26.04 -15.27 -2.42
C MET A 139 26.77 -15.83 -1.18
N ASN A 140 26.64 -15.20 0.00
CA ASN A 140 27.28 -15.69 1.22
C ASN A 140 26.63 -17.03 1.67
N PRO A 141 27.35 -18.16 1.75
CA PRO A 141 26.77 -19.46 2.09
C PRO A 141 26.37 -19.60 3.57
N PHE A 142 26.92 -18.78 4.47
CA PHE A 142 26.81 -18.97 5.93
C PHE A 142 25.64 -18.27 6.62
N GLY A 143 24.87 -17.43 5.94
CA GLY A 143 23.75 -16.72 6.54
C GLY A 143 22.44 -17.52 6.49
N LYS A 144 21.71 -17.63 7.60
CA LYS A 144 20.33 -18.15 7.57
C LYS A 144 19.45 -17.24 6.74
N LYS A 145 18.76 -17.79 5.75
CA LYS A 145 17.80 -17.07 4.93
C LYS A 145 16.45 -17.04 5.62
N TYR A 146 15.77 -15.89 5.55
CA TYR A 146 14.37 -15.76 5.94
C TYR A 146 13.70 -14.65 5.14
N GLU A 147 12.38 -14.67 5.11
CA GLU A 147 11.54 -13.70 4.44
C GLU A 147 10.73 -12.94 5.47
N LYS A 148 10.45 -11.67 5.16
CA LYS A 148 9.53 -10.83 5.93
C LYS A 148 8.59 -10.14 4.95
N ASN A 149 7.29 -10.34 5.14
CA ASN A 149 6.27 -9.68 4.33
C ASN A 149 5.83 -8.40 5.02
N VAL A 150 5.69 -7.34 4.22
CA VAL A 150 5.12 -6.07 4.63
C VAL A 150 3.98 -5.76 3.68
N VAL A 151 2.82 -5.45 4.21
CA VAL A 151 1.64 -5.07 3.42
C VAL A 151 1.49 -3.57 3.45
N TRP A 152 1.41 -2.97 2.27
CA TRP A 152 1.17 -1.55 2.06
C TRP A 152 -0.22 -1.33 1.48
N PHE A 153 -0.88 -0.25 1.86
CA PHE A 153 -2.09 0.24 1.22
C PHE A 153 -2.09 1.77 1.26
N PHE A 154 -2.78 2.39 0.30
CA PHE A 154 -2.85 3.83 0.24
C PHE A 154 -3.95 4.36 1.16
N ASP A 155 -3.56 5.14 2.16
CA ASP A 155 -4.48 5.84 3.06
C ASP A 155 -4.85 7.20 2.44
N LYS A 156 -6.06 7.29 1.92
CA LYS A 156 -6.56 8.48 1.22
C LYS A 156 -6.71 9.70 2.12
N VAL A 157 -6.92 9.50 3.42
CA VAL A 157 -7.02 10.59 4.41
C VAL A 157 -5.64 11.16 4.71
N LYS A 158 -4.65 10.28 4.90
CA LYS A 158 -3.25 10.68 5.13
C LYS A 158 -2.53 11.10 3.83
N GLY A 159 -3.05 10.72 2.67
CA GLY A 159 -2.43 10.96 1.38
C GLY A 159 -1.10 10.25 1.16
N CYS A 160 -0.91 9.09 1.77
CA CYS A 160 0.33 8.33 1.67
C CYS A 160 0.08 6.83 1.82
N PHE A 161 1.04 6.02 1.35
CA PHE A 161 1.06 4.59 1.66
C PHE A 161 1.41 4.37 3.12
N VAL A 162 0.65 3.50 3.75
CA VAL A 162 0.82 3.08 5.15
C VAL A 162 0.96 1.58 5.24
N THR A 163 1.62 1.13 6.29
CA THR A 163 1.73 -0.27 6.64
C THR A 163 0.98 -0.55 7.93
N ARG A 164 0.90 -1.80 8.31
CA ARG A 164 0.47 -2.21 9.64
C ARG A 164 1.21 -1.46 10.77
N ASN A 165 2.50 -1.16 10.56
CA ASN A 165 3.31 -0.45 11.55
C ASN A 165 3.04 1.06 11.62
N ASP A 166 2.33 1.61 10.63
CA ASP A 166 1.92 3.04 10.59
C ASP A 166 0.52 3.25 11.18
N ARG A 167 -0.04 2.26 11.86
CA ARG A 167 -1.32 2.39 12.57
C ARG A 167 -1.22 3.52 13.59
N THR A 168 -2.25 4.33 13.62
CA THR A 168 -2.44 5.28 14.70
C THR A 168 -3.24 4.58 15.78
N TYR A 169 -2.57 4.11 16.82
CA TYR A 169 -3.23 3.58 18.00
C TYR A 169 -3.84 4.70 18.80
N ASP A 170 -4.94 4.40 19.47
CA ASP A 170 -5.49 5.34 20.44
C ASP A 170 -4.50 5.48 21.61
N GLU A 171 -4.12 6.72 21.93
CA GLU A 171 -3.17 7.01 23.03
C GLU A 171 -3.69 6.58 24.41
N GLU A 172 -5.01 6.39 24.56
CA GLU A 172 -5.65 5.90 25.78
C GLU A 172 -5.64 4.36 25.87
N ALA A 173 -5.24 3.66 24.81
CA ALA A 173 -5.16 2.20 24.83
C ALA A 173 -4.04 1.74 25.78
N VAL A 174 -4.39 0.89 26.75
CA VAL A 174 -3.44 0.33 27.73
C VAL A 174 -2.70 -0.88 27.20
N GLU A 175 -3.22 -1.52 26.15
CA GLU A 175 -2.60 -2.66 25.48
C GLU A 175 -3.10 -2.78 24.05
N ILE A 176 -2.22 -3.25 23.16
CA ILE A 176 -2.53 -3.54 21.76
C ILE A 176 -2.28 -5.03 21.51
N ILE A 177 -3.30 -5.73 21.02
CA ILE A 177 -3.23 -7.16 20.68
C ILE A 177 -3.29 -7.29 19.16
N GLU A 178 -2.22 -7.80 18.60
CA GLU A 178 -2.13 -8.11 17.18
C GLU A 178 -2.83 -9.42 16.89
N VAL A 179 -3.90 -9.42 16.09
CA VAL A 179 -4.64 -10.61 15.70
C VAL A 179 -4.07 -11.20 14.41
N ASP A 180 -4.02 -10.38 13.35
CA ASP A 180 -3.44 -10.74 12.05
C ASP A 180 -3.05 -9.48 11.26
N ASP A 181 -2.72 -9.62 9.96
CA ASP A 181 -2.31 -8.48 9.13
C ASP A 181 -3.43 -7.47 8.84
N ASN A 182 -4.68 -7.86 9.03
CA ASN A 182 -5.86 -7.05 8.74
C ASN A 182 -6.64 -6.66 10.00
N CYS A 183 -6.20 -7.11 11.18
CA CYS A 183 -6.95 -6.93 12.42
C CYS A 183 -6.02 -6.76 13.62
N TYR A 184 -6.32 -5.81 14.49
CA TYR A 184 -5.74 -5.65 15.82
C TYR A 184 -6.81 -5.19 16.81
N VAL A 185 -6.52 -5.32 18.08
CA VAL A 185 -7.42 -4.91 19.15
C VAL A 185 -6.74 -3.93 20.08
N GLU A 186 -7.45 -2.88 20.44
CA GLU A 186 -7.07 -1.90 21.44
C GLU A 186 -7.83 -2.18 22.73
N ILE A 187 -7.11 -2.35 23.83
CA ILE A 187 -7.69 -2.52 25.18
C ILE A 187 -7.66 -1.18 25.91
N PHE A 188 -8.78 -0.77 26.47
CA PHE A 188 -8.94 0.46 27.24
C PHE A 188 -9.22 0.17 28.70
N CYS A 189 -8.76 1.07 29.58
CA CYS A 189 -9.07 1.02 30.99
C CYS A 189 -9.65 2.37 31.46
N LYS A 190 -10.86 2.34 32.01
CA LYS A 190 -11.50 3.52 32.59
C LYS A 190 -12.17 3.16 33.92
N HIS A 191 -11.85 3.90 34.98
CA HIS A 191 -12.39 3.68 36.32
C HIS A 191 -12.25 2.23 36.83
N ASN A 192 -11.08 1.60 36.58
CA ASN A 192 -10.77 0.20 36.90
C ASN A 192 -11.67 -0.83 36.16
N SER A 193 -12.33 -0.44 35.10
CA SER A 193 -13.03 -1.36 34.18
C SER A 193 -12.35 -1.34 32.83
N TYR A 194 -12.39 -2.47 32.14
CA TYR A 194 -11.72 -2.71 30.86
C TYR A 194 -12.73 -2.93 29.75
N THR A 195 -12.43 -2.41 28.58
CA THR A 195 -13.15 -2.67 27.33
C THR A 195 -12.18 -2.81 26.18
N TYR A 196 -12.67 -3.12 24.98
CA TYR A 196 -11.82 -3.26 23.80
C TYR A 196 -12.49 -2.71 22.55
N ASN A 197 -11.66 -2.29 21.59
CA ASN A 197 -12.06 -2.01 20.20
C ASN A 197 -11.34 -2.97 19.28
N VAL A 198 -12.07 -3.60 18.38
CA VAL A 198 -11.50 -4.38 17.29
C VAL A 198 -11.34 -3.46 16.09
N MET A 199 -10.13 -3.30 15.63
CA MET A 199 -9.79 -2.51 14.46
C MET A 199 -9.48 -3.43 13.29
N ALA A 200 -10.18 -3.23 12.18
CA ALA A 200 -9.99 -4.03 10.96
C ALA A 200 -9.75 -3.15 9.75
N ILE A 201 -9.08 -3.72 8.75
CA ILE A 201 -8.98 -3.10 7.44
C ILE A 201 -10.25 -3.44 6.67
N GLU A 202 -11.03 -2.43 6.33
CA GLU A 202 -12.20 -2.56 5.46
C GLU A 202 -11.94 -1.93 4.10
N TYR A 203 -12.59 -2.46 3.07
CA TYR A 203 -12.60 -1.88 1.75
C TYR A 203 -13.87 -1.06 1.55
N ASP A 204 -13.72 0.21 1.20
CA ASP A 204 -14.82 1.09 0.84
C ASP A 204 -14.99 1.10 -0.68
N ASP A 205 -16.03 0.44 -1.18
CA ASP A 205 -16.36 0.35 -2.62
C ASP A 205 -16.64 1.72 -3.25
N TYR A 206 -17.20 2.65 -2.49
CA TYR A 206 -17.52 3.98 -2.98
C TYR A 206 -16.26 4.84 -3.19
N ASN A 207 -15.31 4.74 -2.26
CA ASN A 207 -14.06 5.48 -2.32
C ASN A 207 -12.90 4.67 -2.92
N CYS A 208 -13.12 3.40 -3.24
CA CYS A 208 -12.13 2.47 -3.78
C CYS A 208 -10.84 2.43 -2.95
N MET A 209 -10.96 2.32 -1.62
CA MET A 209 -9.81 2.38 -0.72
C MET A 209 -9.92 1.42 0.45
N TYR A 210 -8.76 1.03 0.99
CA TYR A 210 -8.67 0.36 2.28
C TYR A 210 -8.43 1.39 3.39
N TYR A 211 -9.06 1.19 4.54
CA TYR A 211 -8.87 2.02 5.72
C TYR A 211 -9.04 1.21 7.00
N TRP A 212 -8.39 1.66 8.07
CA TRP A 212 -8.60 1.10 9.40
C TRP A 212 -9.87 1.69 9.99
N THR A 213 -10.78 0.83 10.43
CA THR A 213 -12.03 1.23 11.08
C THR A 213 -12.32 0.30 12.24
N PRO A 214 -13.04 0.77 13.27
CA PRO A 214 -13.62 -0.14 14.24
C PRO A 214 -14.47 -1.19 13.51
N ALA A 215 -14.13 -2.46 13.70
CA ALA A 215 -14.88 -3.55 13.10
C ALA A 215 -16.35 -3.45 13.56
N ARG A 216 -17.27 -3.63 12.62
CA ARG A 216 -18.69 -3.69 12.96
C ARG A 216 -18.95 -4.97 13.75
N ASN A 217 -18.83 -4.89 15.05
CA ASN A 217 -19.20 -5.98 15.93
C ASN A 217 -20.72 -6.04 16.01
N GLU A 218 -21.33 -7.21 15.86
CA GLU A 218 -22.76 -7.41 16.12
C GLU A 218 -23.11 -7.18 17.61
N VAL A 219 -22.09 -7.26 18.47
CA VAL A 219 -22.20 -7.03 19.92
C VAL A 219 -21.24 -5.91 20.30
N GLU A 220 -21.77 -4.80 20.83
CA GLU A 220 -20.92 -3.76 21.41
C GLU A 220 -20.14 -4.35 22.59
N PRO A 221 -18.82 -4.09 22.70
CA PRO A 221 -18.00 -4.55 23.81
C PRO A 221 -18.54 -4.01 25.14
N GLY A 222 -18.68 -4.90 26.11
CA GLY A 222 -19.04 -4.52 27.48
C GLY A 222 -17.87 -3.90 28.24
N TRP A 223 -18.14 -3.48 29.49
CA TRP A 223 -17.10 -3.11 30.45
C TRP A 223 -16.89 -4.28 31.42
N TYR A 224 -15.63 -4.68 31.60
CA TYR A 224 -15.23 -5.85 32.38
C TYR A 224 -14.39 -5.41 33.58
N ASP A 225 -14.48 -6.14 34.67
CA ASP A 225 -13.79 -5.87 35.94
C ASP A 225 -12.29 -6.21 35.88
N THR A 226 -11.86 -7.03 34.94
CA THR A 226 -10.46 -7.36 34.73
C THR A 226 -10.07 -7.30 33.25
N LYS A 227 -8.79 -7.04 32.99
CA LYS A 227 -8.22 -7.02 31.64
C LYS A 227 -8.31 -8.39 30.99
N ASP A 228 -8.00 -9.45 31.72
CA ASP A 228 -8.02 -10.82 31.21
C ASP A 228 -9.42 -11.23 30.75
N ARG A 229 -10.46 -10.82 31.47
CA ARG A 229 -11.83 -11.08 31.06
C ARG A 229 -12.24 -10.32 29.80
N ALA A 230 -11.78 -9.07 29.65
CA ALA A 230 -12.00 -8.31 28.41
C ALA A 230 -11.34 -9.01 27.21
N ILE A 231 -10.14 -9.56 27.40
CA ILE A 231 -9.40 -10.31 26.39
C ILE A 231 -10.09 -11.64 26.05
N GLU A 232 -10.57 -12.39 27.03
CA GLU A 232 -11.33 -13.64 26.81
C GLU A 232 -12.58 -13.40 25.97
N GLU A 233 -13.39 -12.42 26.36
CA GLU A 233 -14.60 -12.04 25.63
C GLU A 233 -14.32 -11.55 24.21
N MET A 234 -13.25 -10.78 24.05
CA MET A 234 -12.77 -10.37 22.74
C MET A 234 -12.49 -11.57 21.83
N TRP A 235 -11.74 -12.58 22.33
CA TRP A 235 -11.43 -13.77 21.53
C TRP A 235 -12.68 -14.60 21.22
N GLU A 236 -13.66 -14.66 22.10
CA GLU A 236 -14.91 -15.35 21.83
C GLU A 236 -15.72 -14.63 20.74
N ASN A 237 -15.79 -13.30 20.79
CA ASN A 237 -16.48 -12.50 19.78
C ASN A 237 -15.78 -12.58 18.41
N LEU A 238 -14.45 -12.55 18.36
CA LEU A 238 -13.70 -12.74 17.11
C LEU A 238 -13.91 -14.11 16.47
N LYS A 239 -14.03 -15.19 17.28
CA LYS A 239 -14.35 -16.52 16.77
C LYS A 239 -15.76 -16.60 16.16
N TYR A 240 -16.71 -15.84 16.70
CA TYR A 240 -18.06 -15.77 16.18
C TYR A 240 -18.12 -15.07 14.83
N THR A 241 -17.40 -13.96 14.70
CA THR A 241 -17.31 -13.18 13.45
C THR A 241 -16.66 -13.98 12.31
N ASN A 242 -15.59 -14.73 12.60
CA ASN A 242 -14.93 -15.56 11.60
C ASN A 242 -15.80 -16.74 11.12
N LYS A 243 -16.68 -17.29 11.96
CA LYS A 243 -17.59 -18.37 11.54
C LYS A 243 -18.69 -17.91 10.59
N GLN A 244 -19.08 -16.64 10.63
CA GLN A 244 -20.07 -16.08 9.71
C GLN A 244 -19.49 -15.74 8.33
N LEU A 245 -18.18 -15.54 8.23
CA LEU A 245 -17.49 -15.27 6.96
C LEU A 245 -17.16 -16.55 6.17
N GLU A 246 -17.22 -17.73 6.81
CA GLU A 246 -16.98 -19.04 6.17
C GLU A 246 -18.27 -19.76 5.73
N GLY A 247 -19.44 -19.21 5.95
CA GLY A 247 -20.77 -19.74 5.59
C GLY A 247 -21.42 -18.95 4.47
#